data_a42d4d500b0010cba457538e6cf41130
#
_entry.id   a42d4d500b0010cba457538e6cf41130
#
_cell.length_a   1.000
_cell.length_b   1.000
_cell.length_c   1.000
_cell.angle_alpha   90.00
_cell.angle_beta   90.00
_cell.angle_gamma   90.00
#
_symmetry.space_group_name_H-M   'P 1'
#
loop_
_entity.id
_entity.type
_entity.pdbx_description
1 polymer ?
#
loop_
_entity_poly.entity_id
_entity_poly.type
_entity_poly.pdbx_seq_one_letter_code
_entity_poly.pdbx_strand_id
1 'polypeptide(L)'
;MPEDVLDTYEREEPDTEPETGLATLRDPSDIGDVGTADRAGLEDGDEIGGTAHTAPGNVARSSAIMAVGTICSRVTGFVRTIVLAAAIGTQLLGDAYQVSGMVPYMVYDLLIGGLLASVFVPFLVKRRKLDADGGDRTEQRLVTLMLLGLFVITLVSVVVAEWFIRIYAGGFSGAQYDVSVILARYLVLQIFFIGASGLASAMLNARHRFGAPMWAPVVNNLVIIGVCLWFLSIAGSGSTPEDMLAHPSQLALLGLGTALGQVVQAAVLVWALASAGFRWRPRLDLRGSGLGEAAGAASWMMLYIVVAQAGALVSTNVATRAGAAAADLGYETGSGIAAYKFASMLFQLPYAIIAVSVITALLPRMSEHVAAGRRDQVRSDFSRGFRLSSVLIVPISVAMLVFAVPFCVMIYAQGSTSAADAEAIGRILMVFVVMLIPFTLFQLQMRVFYALGDTRTPALVSIPAEIAHATTAFALLWWMEPQHVVLWLPVPYGLYYVIGAIIMWGLLHRRLNGLDGHRTALVLVKLHLATVPAALLGWAMIHVFRGLPGDVWPALAAMVAGGAGGAILFVLTARILKVTEVTSFLELLKTRLRRR
;
A
#
# COMPACT_ATOMS: atom_id res chain seq x y z
N MET A 1 -58.03 -24.41 -5.43
CA MET A 1 -58.64 -25.17 -6.56
C MET A 1 -58.24 -24.52 -7.85
N PRO A 2 -57.74 -25.23 -8.86
CA PRO A 2 -57.07 -26.54 -8.85
C PRO A 2 -55.56 -26.36 -9.15
N GLU A 3 -54.55 -27.12 -8.71
CA GLU A 3 -54.12 -28.50 -9.06
C GLU A 3 -54.19 -28.81 -10.57
N ASP A 4 -53.09 -29.45 -10.99
CA ASP A 4 -52.77 -30.06 -12.28
C ASP A 4 -52.04 -29.18 -13.31
N VAL A 5 -50.74 -29.45 -13.40
CA VAL A 5 -50.02 -29.96 -14.58
C VAL A 5 -48.62 -30.41 -14.14
N LEU A 6 -48.53 -31.65 -13.67
CA LEU A 6 -47.33 -32.49 -13.76
C LEU A 6 -47.57 -33.47 -14.92
N ASP A 7 -46.51 -33.89 -15.55
CA ASP A 7 -46.35 -34.90 -16.58
C ASP A 7 -46.25 -34.39 -18.02
N THR A 8 -45.10 -34.64 -18.52
CA THR A 8 -44.68 -35.24 -19.81
C THR A 8 -43.37 -34.64 -20.28
N TYR A 9 -42.31 -35.42 -20.14
CA TYR A 9 -41.31 -35.71 -21.18
C TYR A 9 -40.29 -36.72 -20.62
N GLU A 10 -40.71 -38.02 -20.76
CA GLU A 10 -39.78 -39.16 -20.80
C GLU A 10 -39.45 -39.44 -22.28
N ARG A 11 -38.17 -39.87 -22.48
CA ARG A 11 -37.62 -40.66 -23.59
C ARG A 11 -37.35 -40.00 -24.92
N GLU A 12 -36.07 -39.99 -25.21
CA GLU A 12 -35.46 -40.68 -26.35
C GLU A 12 -33.94 -40.68 -26.24
N GLU A 13 -33.34 -41.85 -25.92
CA GLU A 13 -31.98 -42.21 -26.29
C GLU A 13 -31.93 -42.61 -27.76
N PRO A 14 -30.79 -42.41 -28.45
CA PRO A 14 -30.27 -43.49 -29.25
C PRO A 14 -28.80 -43.81 -28.93
N ASP A 15 -28.58 -45.10 -28.79
CA ASP A 15 -27.32 -45.82 -28.84
C ASP A 15 -26.46 -45.41 -30.05
N THR A 16 -25.16 -45.19 -29.78
CA THR A 16 -24.09 -45.65 -30.66
C THR A 16 -22.79 -45.72 -29.87
N GLU A 17 -22.34 -46.93 -29.53
CA GLU A 17 -20.92 -47.24 -29.24
C GLU A 17 -20.08 -47.08 -30.51
N PRO A 18 -18.76 -46.79 -30.38
CA PRO A 18 -17.80 -47.77 -30.83
C PRO A 18 -16.61 -48.01 -29.86
N GLU A 19 -16.42 -49.22 -29.61
CA GLU A 19 -15.18 -50.04 -29.51
C GLU A 19 -13.87 -49.37 -29.08
N THR A 20 -13.44 -49.77 -27.90
CA THR A 20 -12.29 -50.60 -27.56
C THR A 20 -10.89 -50.06 -27.78
N GLY A 21 -10.20 -50.04 -26.66
CA GLY A 21 -8.77 -49.92 -26.54
C GLY A 21 -8.33 -50.08 -25.07
N LEU A 22 -8.69 -51.21 -24.42
CA LEU A 22 -8.10 -51.59 -23.12
C LEU A 22 -6.63 -51.95 -23.33
N ALA A 23 -5.72 -51.08 -22.87
CA ALA A 23 -4.35 -51.48 -22.56
C ALA A 23 -4.26 -51.72 -21.05
N THR A 24 -4.07 -52.99 -20.70
CA THR A 24 -3.90 -53.57 -19.39
C THR A 24 -2.79 -52.86 -18.60
N LEU A 25 -3.13 -52.43 -17.39
CA LEU A 25 -2.19 -52.02 -16.35
C LEU A 25 -1.37 -53.23 -15.89
N ARG A 26 -0.05 -53.17 -16.07
CA ARG A 26 0.93 -54.10 -15.51
C ARG A 26 1.21 -53.73 -14.05
N ASP A 27 1.28 -54.77 -13.24
CA ASP A 27 1.60 -54.81 -11.82
C ASP A 27 3.01 -54.25 -11.51
N PRO A 28 3.21 -53.50 -10.40
CA PRO A 28 4.49 -52.85 -10.06
C PRO A 28 5.55 -53.76 -9.40
N SER A 29 5.43 -55.09 -9.46
CA SER A 29 6.33 -55.99 -8.75
C SER A 29 7.47 -56.64 -9.55
N ASP A 30 7.66 -56.26 -10.84
CA ASP A 30 8.73 -56.79 -11.68
C ASP A 30 9.77 -55.75 -12.07
N ILE A 31 10.67 -55.36 -11.16
CA ILE A 31 11.96 -54.79 -11.49
C ILE A 31 13.04 -55.55 -10.75
N GLY A 32 13.50 -56.58 -11.42
CA GLY A 32 14.71 -57.31 -11.07
C GLY A 32 15.95 -56.54 -11.53
N ASP A 33 16.94 -56.66 -10.71
CA ASP A 33 18.36 -56.37 -10.83
C ASP A 33 18.93 -56.46 -12.24
N VAL A 34 19.57 -55.38 -12.76
CA VAL A 34 20.52 -55.46 -13.88
C VAL A 34 21.74 -54.60 -13.58
N GLY A 35 22.85 -55.26 -13.60
CA GLY A 35 24.16 -54.88 -13.18
C GLY A 35 24.86 -53.81 -13.97
N THR A 36 25.89 -53.39 -13.33
CA THR A 36 27.03 -52.57 -13.77
C THR A 36 27.70 -53.13 -15.01
N ALA A 37 27.79 -52.36 -16.13
CA ALA A 37 28.93 -52.38 -17.04
C ALA A 37 28.88 -51.23 -18.08
N ASP A 38 30.05 -50.68 -18.30
CA ASP A 38 30.56 -49.92 -19.47
C ASP A 38 30.25 -48.40 -19.59
N ARG A 39 31.25 -47.68 -19.07
CA ARG A 39 31.68 -46.37 -19.61
C ARG A 39 32.53 -46.64 -20.88
N ALA A 40 32.08 -46.15 -22.02
CA ALA A 40 32.94 -45.58 -23.08
C ALA A 40 32.10 -45.03 -24.25
N GLY A 41 32.27 -43.77 -24.59
CA GLY A 41 32.12 -43.25 -25.92
C GLY A 41 30.73 -42.83 -26.36
N LEU A 42 30.51 -41.52 -26.34
CA LEU A 42 30.01 -40.77 -27.48
C LEU A 42 29.96 -39.28 -27.07
N GLU A 43 30.98 -38.56 -27.49
CA GLU A 43 30.98 -37.11 -27.63
C GLU A 43 30.09 -36.72 -28.82
N ASP A 44 29.62 -35.48 -28.76
CA ASP A 44 28.92 -34.70 -29.78
C ASP A 44 27.40 -34.85 -29.89
N GLY A 45 26.72 -33.77 -29.50
CA GLY A 45 25.30 -33.54 -29.78
C GLY A 45 24.68 -32.44 -28.93
N ASP A 46 24.88 -31.18 -29.32
CA ASP A 46 24.02 -30.00 -29.07
C ASP A 46 23.37 -29.83 -27.69
N GLU A 47 24.04 -29.10 -26.80
CA GLU A 47 23.46 -28.39 -25.67
C GLU A 47 22.56 -27.23 -26.14
N ILE A 48 21.27 -27.48 -26.34
CA ILE A 48 20.23 -26.44 -26.35
C ILE A 48 19.45 -26.56 -25.06
N GLY A 49 19.76 -25.76 -24.06
CA GLY A 49 19.03 -25.72 -22.80
C GLY A 49 19.83 -25.13 -21.63
N GLY A 50 20.52 -24.02 -21.85
CA GLY A 50 21.20 -23.29 -20.79
C GLY A 50 20.21 -22.74 -19.76
N THR A 51 19.82 -23.54 -18.76
CA THR A 51 19.38 -23.00 -17.46
C THR A 51 20.60 -22.35 -16.85
N ALA A 52 20.67 -21.01 -16.96
CA ALA A 52 21.67 -20.23 -16.26
C ALA A 52 21.51 -20.49 -14.75
N HIS A 53 22.25 -21.45 -14.22
CA HIS A 53 22.52 -21.60 -12.80
C HIS A 53 23.23 -20.32 -12.32
N THR A 54 22.45 -19.31 -11.96
CA THR A 54 22.98 -18.16 -11.22
C THR A 54 23.56 -18.70 -9.91
N ALA A 55 24.88 -18.58 -9.76
CA ALA A 55 25.61 -19.05 -8.58
C ALA A 55 24.91 -18.52 -7.31
N PRO A 56 24.75 -19.33 -6.24
CA PRO A 56 24.03 -18.96 -5.01
C PRO A 56 24.47 -17.61 -4.41
N GLY A 57 25.72 -17.20 -4.61
CA GLY A 57 26.25 -15.90 -4.20
C GLY A 57 25.65 -14.69 -4.92
N ASN A 58 25.28 -14.83 -6.20
CA ASN A 58 24.68 -13.73 -6.96
C ASN A 58 23.24 -13.48 -6.58
N VAL A 59 22.47 -14.51 -6.23
CA VAL A 59 21.09 -14.39 -5.75
C VAL A 59 21.06 -13.70 -4.37
N ALA A 60 21.94 -14.11 -3.47
CA ALA A 60 22.04 -13.51 -2.14
C ALA A 60 22.45 -12.02 -2.22
N ARG A 61 23.40 -11.66 -3.08
CA ARG A 61 23.83 -10.28 -3.30
C ARG A 61 22.71 -9.42 -3.91
N SER A 62 21.99 -9.92 -4.90
CA SER A 62 20.84 -9.22 -5.50
C SER A 62 19.73 -8.99 -4.49
N SER A 63 19.41 -10.01 -3.69
CA SER A 63 18.40 -9.89 -2.62
C SER A 63 18.80 -8.89 -1.53
N ALA A 64 20.09 -8.82 -1.16
CA ALA A 64 20.60 -7.83 -0.23
C ALA A 64 20.49 -6.41 -0.78
N ILE A 65 20.86 -6.17 -2.05
CA ILE A 65 20.74 -4.86 -2.72
C ILE A 65 19.27 -4.41 -2.77
N MET A 66 18.34 -5.33 -3.06
CA MET A 66 16.91 -5.04 -3.06
C MET A 66 16.40 -4.67 -1.66
N ALA A 67 16.80 -5.43 -0.64
CA ALA A 67 16.39 -5.16 0.74
C ALA A 67 16.91 -3.79 1.23
N VAL A 68 18.19 -3.49 0.98
CA VAL A 68 18.79 -2.19 1.32
C VAL A 68 18.10 -1.05 0.56
N GLY A 69 17.88 -1.21 -0.75
CA GLY A 69 17.17 -0.21 -1.56
C GLY A 69 15.76 0.07 -1.05
N THR A 70 15.02 -0.98 -0.65
CA THR A 70 13.68 -0.82 -0.07
C THR A 70 13.73 -0.06 1.26
N ILE A 71 14.67 -0.39 2.14
CA ILE A 71 14.85 0.32 3.43
C ILE A 71 15.22 1.78 3.18
N CYS A 72 16.21 2.06 2.33
CA CYS A 72 16.60 3.42 1.98
C CYS A 72 15.44 4.23 1.38
N SER A 73 14.64 3.62 0.51
CA SER A 73 13.44 4.26 -0.05
C SER A 73 12.41 4.62 1.03
N ARG A 74 12.19 3.74 2.00
CA ARG A 74 11.28 4.00 3.13
C ARG A 74 11.79 5.11 4.05
N VAL A 75 13.08 5.05 4.40
CA VAL A 75 13.71 6.07 5.26
C VAL A 75 13.71 7.44 4.57
N THR A 76 14.16 7.52 3.32
CA THR A 76 14.17 8.79 2.59
C THR A 76 12.76 9.33 2.34
N GLY A 77 11.76 8.45 2.10
CA GLY A 77 10.35 8.85 2.00
C GLY A 77 9.82 9.43 3.32
N PHE A 78 10.20 8.84 4.45
CA PHE A 78 9.85 9.36 5.77
C PHE A 78 10.51 10.73 6.04
N VAL A 79 11.81 10.86 5.78
CA VAL A 79 12.54 12.15 5.89
C VAL A 79 11.92 13.21 4.97
N ARG A 80 11.56 12.85 3.73
CA ARG A 80 10.84 13.75 2.82
C ARG A 80 9.56 14.30 3.44
N THR A 81 8.78 13.48 4.13
CA THR A 81 7.53 13.91 4.76
C THR A 81 7.79 14.91 5.90
N ILE A 82 8.82 14.68 6.70
CA ILE A 82 9.23 15.62 7.77
C ILE A 82 9.66 16.96 7.17
N VAL A 83 10.54 16.92 6.17
CA VAL A 83 11.04 18.14 5.52
C VAL A 83 9.92 18.88 4.79
N LEU A 84 8.97 18.17 4.18
CA LEU A 84 7.79 18.76 3.57
C LEU A 84 6.92 19.47 4.62
N ALA A 85 6.63 18.83 5.76
CA ALA A 85 5.89 19.46 6.85
C ALA A 85 6.61 20.69 7.39
N ALA A 86 7.92 20.64 7.52
CA ALA A 86 8.73 21.79 7.95
C ALA A 86 8.70 22.95 6.92
N ALA A 87 8.58 22.63 5.62
CA ALA A 87 8.59 23.64 4.56
C ALA A 87 7.23 24.36 4.39
N ILE A 88 6.13 23.61 4.38
CA ILE A 88 4.80 24.17 4.04
C ILE A 88 3.83 24.21 5.24
N GLY A 89 4.17 23.58 6.36
CA GLY A 89 3.30 23.51 7.55
C GLY A 89 2.08 22.61 7.37
N THR A 90 1.12 22.77 8.29
CA THR A 90 -0.13 22.02 8.32
C THR A 90 -1.38 22.91 8.24
N GLN A 91 -1.18 24.19 7.94
CA GLN A 91 -2.23 25.18 7.79
C GLN A 91 -2.63 25.34 6.31
N LEU A 92 -3.17 26.48 5.92
CA LEU A 92 -3.79 26.74 4.61
C LEU A 92 -2.90 26.36 3.41
N LEU A 93 -1.60 26.67 3.44
CA LEU A 93 -0.66 26.32 2.36
C LEU A 93 -0.40 24.81 2.33
N GLY A 94 -0.23 24.18 3.51
CA GLY A 94 -0.09 22.73 3.63
C GLY A 94 -1.30 21.99 3.09
N ASP A 95 -2.49 22.46 3.41
CA ASP A 95 -3.74 21.92 2.91
C ASP A 95 -3.86 22.04 1.39
N ALA A 96 -3.54 23.23 0.85
CA ALA A 96 -3.54 23.48 -0.60
C ALA A 96 -2.60 22.51 -1.34
N TYR A 97 -1.39 22.31 -0.82
CA TYR A 97 -0.42 21.38 -1.40
C TYR A 97 -0.89 19.92 -1.33
N GLN A 98 -1.41 19.50 -0.18
CA GLN A 98 -1.85 18.11 0.01
C GLN A 98 -3.02 17.74 -0.92
N VAL A 99 -4.02 18.64 -1.05
CA VAL A 99 -5.15 18.41 -1.97
C VAL A 99 -4.67 18.38 -3.41
N SER A 100 -3.84 19.35 -3.82
CA SER A 100 -3.31 19.42 -5.18
C SER A 100 -2.48 18.21 -5.57
N GLY A 101 -1.76 17.62 -4.60
CA GLY A 101 -0.96 16.41 -4.78
C GLY A 101 -1.77 15.12 -4.87
N MET A 102 -3.06 15.11 -4.50
CA MET A 102 -3.87 13.88 -4.55
C MET A 102 -4.22 13.46 -5.97
N VAL A 103 -4.42 14.42 -6.88
CA VAL A 103 -4.85 14.14 -8.25
C VAL A 103 -3.89 13.21 -9.01
N PRO A 104 -2.57 13.47 -9.03
CA PRO A 104 -1.61 12.56 -9.67
C PRO A 104 -1.64 11.14 -9.10
N TYR A 105 -1.75 11.01 -7.78
CA TYR A 105 -1.77 9.69 -7.13
C TYR A 105 -3.06 8.93 -7.38
N MET A 106 -4.21 9.60 -7.43
CA MET A 106 -5.49 9.00 -7.79
C MET A 106 -5.43 8.39 -9.20
N VAL A 107 -4.92 9.14 -10.18
CA VAL A 107 -4.76 8.65 -11.56
C VAL A 107 -3.75 7.49 -11.61
N TYR A 108 -2.67 7.58 -10.84
CA TYR A 108 -1.70 6.51 -10.70
C TYR A 108 -2.34 5.21 -10.18
N ASP A 109 -3.12 5.27 -9.11
CA ASP A 109 -3.77 4.10 -8.52
C ASP A 109 -4.75 3.45 -9.50
N LEU A 110 -5.51 4.25 -10.24
CA LEU A 110 -6.43 3.77 -11.28
C LEU A 110 -5.68 3.08 -12.44
N LEU A 111 -4.55 3.63 -12.87
CA LEU A 111 -3.78 3.11 -14.00
C LEU A 111 -2.91 1.91 -13.60
N ILE A 112 -2.16 2.01 -12.51
CA ILE A 112 -1.17 1.00 -12.12
C ILE A 112 -1.80 -0.10 -11.27
N GLY A 113 -2.64 0.26 -10.31
CA GLY A 113 -3.32 -0.72 -9.46
C GLY A 113 -4.30 -1.59 -10.25
N GLY A 114 -5.00 -1.02 -11.23
CA GLY A 114 -5.98 -1.73 -12.05
C GLY A 114 -5.40 -2.37 -13.33
N LEU A 115 -4.76 -1.59 -14.15
CA LEU A 115 -4.41 -1.99 -15.52
C LEU A 115 -3.04 -2.65 -15.65
N LEU A 116 -2.00 -2.06 -15.06
CA LEU A 116 -0.63 -2.53 -15.23
C LEU A 116 -0.37 -3.87 -14.52
N ALA A 117 -0.72 -3.96 -13.24
CA ALA A 117 -0.40 -5.13 -12.45
C ALA A 117 -1.24 -6.36 -12.85
N SER A 118 -2.53 -6.16 -13.18
CA SER A 118 -3.46 -7.25 -13.46
C SER A 118 -3.49 -7.69 -14.92
N VAL A 119 -3.19 -6.78 -15.87
CA VAL A 119 -3.31 -7.03 -17.31
C VAL A 119 -1.96 -7.04 -18.00
N PHE A 120 -1.17 -6.00 -17.81
CA PHE A 120 0.04 -5.76 -18.60
C PHE A 120 1.14 -6.80 -18.32
N VAL A 121 1.48 -7.06 -17.07
CA VAL A 121 2.57 -7.98 -16.72
C VAL A 121 2.26 -9.43 -17.12
N PRO A 122 1.09 -10.04 -16.77
CA PRO A 122 0.77 -11.39 -17.21
C PRO A 122 0.67 -11.52 -18.72
N PHE A 123 0.14 -10.49 -19.39
CA PHE A 123 0.02 -10.46 -20.84
C PHE A 123 1.41 -10.44 -21.51
N LEU A 124 2.34 -9.59 -21.07
CA LEU A 124 3.71 -9.57 -21.60
C LEU A 124 4.43 -10.90 -21.40
N VAL A 125 4.30 -11.51 -20.23
CA VAL A 125 4.93 -12.82 -19.94
C VAL A 125 4.36 -13.90 -20.85
N LYS A 126 3.03 -13.90 -21.08
CA LYS A 126 2.37 -14.84 -21.99
C LYS A 126 2.85 -14.65 -23.44
N ARG A 127 2.90 -13.39 -23.93
CA ARG A 127 3.31 -13.07 -25.30
C ARG A 127 4.79 -13.35 -25.56
N ARG A 128 5.66 -13.11 -24.59
CA ARG A 128 7.08 -13.49 -24.71
C ARG A 128 7.31 -14.99 -24.94
N LYS A 129 6.38 -15.84 -24.45
CA LYS A 129 6.44 -17.30 -24.64
C LYS A 129 5.77 -17.77 -25.94
N LEU A 130 4.78 -17.03 -26.45
CA LEU A 130 3.93 -17.48 -27.56
C LEU A 130 4.29 -16.83 -28.91
N ASP A 131 4.77 -15.58 -28.89
CA ASP A 131 5.05 -14.85 -30.13
C ASP A 131 6.44 -15.27 -30.69
N ALA A 132 6.51 -15.51 -32.00
CA ALA A 132 7.73 -15.95 -32.68
C ALA A 132 8.89 -14.94 -32.60
N ASP A 133 8.59 -13.65 -32.32
CA ASP A 133 9.56 -12.58 -32.12
C ASP A 133 9.90 -12.35 -30.63
N GLY A 134 9.57 -13.30 -29.75
CA GLY A 134 9.78 -13.14 -28.32
C GLY A 134 8.92 -12.04 -27.69
N GLY A 135 7.84 -11.60 -28.36
CA GLY A 135 6.92 -10.58 -27.87
C GLY A 135 7.37 -9.13 -28.07
N ASP A 136 8.49 -8.90 -28.76
CA ASP A 136 9.06 -7.55 -28.92
C ASP A 136 8.08 -6.57 -29.60
N ARG A 137 7.37 -7.00 -30.64
CA ARG A 137 6.40 -6.13 -31.33
C ARG A 137 5.23 -5.78 -30.43
N THR A 138 4.73 -6.75 -29.67
CA THR A 138 3.62 -6.55 -28.72
C THR A 138 4.05 -5.62 -27.60
N GLU A 139 5.26 -5.77 -27.07
CA GLU A 139 5.83 -4.90 -26.04
C GLU A 139 5.92 -3.44 -26.53
N GLN A 140 6.47 -3.20 -27.75
CA GLN A 140 6.57 -1.87 -28.34
C GLN A 140 5.21 -1.19 -28.55
N ARG A 141 4.20 -1.94 -29.00
CA ARG A 141 2.82 -1.44 -29.15
C ARG A 141 2.22 -1.02 -27.82
N LEU A 142 2.33 -1.88 -26.82
CA LEU A 142 1.76 -1.61 -25.47
C LEU A 142 2.45 -0.41 -24.82
N VAL A 143 3.78 -0.32 -24.89
CA VAL A 143 4.52 0.84 -24.39
C VAL A 143 4.08 2.13 -25.08
N THR A 144 3.94 2.11 -26.42
CA THR A 144 3.51 3.28 -27.17
C THR A 144 2.08 3.71 -26.80
N LEU A 145 1.15 2.75 -26.71
CA LEU A 145 -0.22 3.02 -26.34
C LEU A 145 -0.33 3.60 -24.91
N MET A 146 0.41 3.02 -23.97
CA MET A 146 0.42 3.48 -22.59
C MET A 146 1.02 4.87 -22.45
N LEU A 147 2.15 5.15 -23.08
CA LEU A 147 2.76 6.48 -23.05
C LEU A 147 1.86 7.54 -23.70
N LEU A 148 1.22 7.20 -24.82
CA LEU A 148 0.25 8.09 -25.47
C LEU A 148 -0.97 8.33 -24.57
N GLY A 149 -1.51 7.28 -23.98
CA GLY A 149 -2.64 7.38 -23.04
C GLY A 149 -2.29 8.23 -21.81
N LEU A 150 -1.10 8.02 -21.21
CA LEU A 150 -0.60 8.83 -20.10
C LEU A 150 -0.43 10.29 -20.50
N PHE A 151 0.09 10.57 -21.70
CA PHE A 151 0.23 11.92 -22.21
C PHE A 151 -1.12 12.62 -22.34
N VAL A 152 -2.10 11.94 -22.97
CA VAL A 152 -3.46 12.48 -23.14
C VAL A 152 -4.12 12.69 -21.78
N ILE A 153 -4.04 11.73 -20.86
CA ILE A 153 -4.61 11.86 -19.52
C ILE A 153 -3.96 13.03 -18.76
N THR A 154 -2.64 13.19 -18.86
CA THR A 154 -1.93 14.32 -18.25
C THR A 154 -2.43 15.66 -18.80
N LEU A 155 -2.55 15.76 -20.13
CA LEU A 155 -3.05 16.98 -20.78
C LEU A 155 -4.49 17.32 -20.38
N VAL A 156 -5.36 16.32 -20.38
CA VAL A 156 -6.74 16.47 -19.91
C VAL A 156 -6.76 16.88 -18.43
N SER A 157 -5.91 16.26 -17.58
CA SER A 157 -5.84 16.57 -16.15
C SER A 157 -5.40 18.01 -15.88
N VAL A 158 -4.51 18.60 -16.70
CA VAL A 158 -4.15 20.04 -16.60
C VAL A 158 -5.38 20.91 -16.85
N VAL A 159 -6.19 20.58 -17.85
CA VAL A 159 -7.39 21.35 -18.20
C VAL A 159 -8.46 21.24 -17.11
N VAL A 160 -8.67 20.03 -16.59
CA VAL A 160 -9.72 19.75 -15.59
C VAL A 160 -9.24 19.94 -14.13
N ALA A 161 -8.00 20.38 -13.91
CA ALA A 161 -7.42 20.53 -12.57
C ALA A 161 -8.26 21.41 -11.64
N GLU A 162 -8.83 22.50 -12.15
CA GLU A 162 -9.72 23.38 -11.39
C GLU A 162 -10.98 22.64 -10.91
N TRP A 163 -11.59 21.82 -11.79
CA TRP A 163 -12.77 21.04 -11.45
C TRP A 163 -12.45 20.00 -10.35
N PHE A 164 -11.26 19.39 -10.39
CA PHE A 164 -10.78 18.49 -9.31
C PHE A 164 -10.69 19.24 -7.98
N ILE A 165 -10.05 20.40 -7.95
CA ILE A 165 -9.93 21.19 -6.72
C ILE A 165 -11.32 21.56 -6.20
N ARG A 166 -12.24 21.95 -7.06
CA ARG A 166 -13.61 22.31 -6.69
C ARG A 166 -14.36 21.14 -6.03
N ILE A 167 -14.13 19.90 -6.48
CA ILE A 167 -14.75 18.71 -5.90
C ILE A 167 -14.06 18.28 -4.60
N TYR A 168 -12.72 18.25 -4.59
CA TYR A 168 -11.97 17.75 -3.42
C TYR A 168 -11.88 18.75 -2.30
N ALA A 169 -11.78 20.02 -2.60
CA ALA A 169 -11.57 21.12 -1.67
C ALA A 169 -12.81 22.04 -1.60
N GLY A 170 -13.97 21.47 -1.35
CA GLY A 170 -15.24 22.21 -1.34
C GLY A 170 -15.35 23.33 -0.28
N GLY A 171 -14.39 23.41 0.66
CA GLY A 171 -14.29 24.49 1.64
C GLY A 171 -13.28 25.58 1.28
N PHE A 172 -12.40 25.37 0.30
CA PHE A 172 -11.37 26.35 -0.03
C PHE A 172 -11.95 27.55 -0.77
N SER A 173 -11.46 28.75 -0.42
CA SER A 173 -11.86 30.03 -1.01
C SER A 173 -10.66 30.99 -1.14
N GLY A 174 -10.83 32.07 -1.89
CA GLY A 174 -9.81 33.12 -2.03
C GLY A 174 -8.44 32.59 -2.47
N ALA A 175 -7.38 33.11 -1.86
CA ALA A 175 -6.00 32.78 -2.21
C ALA A 175 -5.67 31.29 -2.04
N GLN A 176 -6.23 30.61 -1.04
CA GLN A 176 -6.03 29.19 -0.84
C GLN A 176 -6.55 28.35 -2.02
N TYR A 177 -7.72 28.70 -2.54
CA TYR A 177 -8.29 28.04 -3.73
C TYR A 177 -7.41 28.28 -4.96
N ASP A 178 -7.01 29.54 -5.21
CA ASP A 178 -6.21 29.90 -6.39
C ASP A 178 -4.85 29.22 -6.37
N VAL A 179 -4.15 29.23 -5.22
CA VAL A 179 -2.90 28.48 -5.01
C VAL A 179 -3.09 26.99 -5.27
N SER A 180 -4.19 26.40 -4.77
CA SER A 180 -4.48 24.97 -4.97
C SER A 180 -4.66 24.64 -6.44
N VAL A 181 -5.35 25.47 -7.22
CA VAL A 181 -5.54 25.27 -8.66
C VAL A 181 -4.22 25.37 -9.42
N ILE A 182 -3.38 26.37 -9.10
CA ILE A 182 -2.07 26.53 -9.73
C ILE A 182 -1.16 25.34 -9.40
N LEU A 183 -1.07 24.96 -8.11
CA LEU A 183 -0.30 23.78 -7.69
C LEU A 183 -0.81 22.49 -8.35
N ALA A 184 -2.13 22.32 -8.45
CA ALA A 184 -2.70 21.14 -9.11
C ALA A 184 -2.25 21.07 -10.58
N ARG A 185 -2.28 22.21 -11.34
CA ARG A 185 -1.79 22.27 -12.72
C ARG A 185 -0.31 21.90 -12.84
N TYR A 186 0.53 22.28 -11.89
CA TYR A 186 1.94 21.87 -11.86
C TYR A 186 2.11 20.39 -11.48
N LEU A 187 1.39 19.94 -10.46
CA LEU A 187 1.56 18.58 -9.92
C LEU A 187 0.96 17.50 -10.82
N VAL A 188 -0.10 17.78 -11.60
CA VAL A 188 -0.66 16.80 -12.54
C VAL A 188 0.32 16.40 -13.66
N LEU A 189 1.34 17.21 -13.94
CA LEU A 189 2.42 16.83 -14.86
C LEU A 189 3.14 15.55 -14.41
N GLN A 190 3.13 15.25 -13.13
CA GLN A 190 3.68 14.01 -12.57
C GLN A 190 2.98 12.76 -13.09
N ILE A 191 1.70 12.83 -13.53
CA ILE A 191 0.93 11.67 -14.00
C ILE A 191 1.69 10.92 -15.09
N PHE A 192 2.21 11.64 -16.08
CA PHE A 192 2.99 11.05 -17.15
C PHE A 192 4.23 10.31 -16.62
N PHE A 193 5.00 10.96 -15.76
CA PHE A 193 6.27 10.43 -15.27
C PHE A 193 6.08 9.30 -14.24
N ILE A 194 5.03 9.37 -13.40
CA ILE A 194 4.65 8.30 -12.48
C ILE A 194 4.26 7.04 -13.29
N GLY A 195 3.42 7.20 -14.30
CA GLY A 195 3.00 6.11 -15.17
C GLY A 195 4.17 5.51 -15.97
N ALA A 196 5.02 6.35 -16.55
CA ALA A 196 6.23 5.92 -17.27
C ALA A 196 7.21 5.17 -16.32
N SER A 197 7.36 5.64 -15.07
CA SER A 197 8.16 4.96 -14.04
C SER A 197 7.61 3.58 -13.69
N GLY A 198 6.28 3.48 -13.51
CA GLY A 198 5.60 2.20 -13.26
C GLY A 198 5.79 1.20 -14.40
N LEU A 199 5.61 1.67 -15.64
CA LEU A 199 5.82 0.86 -16.84
C LEU A 199 7.27 0.38 -16.96
N ALA A 200 8.25 1.28 -16.83
CA ALA A 200 9.67 0.93 -16.88
C ALA A 200 10.07 -0.04 -15.76
N SER A 201 9.52 0.15 -14.55
CA SER A 201 9.72 -0.77 -13.42
C SER A 201 9.15 -2.16 -13.70
N ALA A 202 7.93 -2.26 -14.25
CA ALA A 202 7.32 -3.52 -14.64
C ALA A 202 8.14 -4.26 -15.70
N MET A 203 8.63 -3.53 -16.70
CA MET A 203 9.49 -4.08 -17.76
C MET A 203 10.87 -4.53 -17.24
N LEU A 204 11.48 -3.79 -16.32
CA LEU A 204 12.73 -4.18 -15.66
C LEU A 204 12.53 -5.43 -14.77
N ASN A 205 11.45 -5.50 -14.01
CA ASN A 205 11.10 -6.66 -13.21
C ASN A 205 10.88 -7.91 -14.08
N ALA A 206 10.21 -7.77 -15.22
CA ALA A 206 10.03 -8.85 -16.20
C ALA A 206 11.35 -9.34 -16.84
N ARG A 207 12.41 -8.52 -16.78
CA ARG A 207 13.78 -8.84 -17.20
C ARG A 207 14.70 -9.26 -16.04
N HIS A 208 14.13 -9.53 -14.87
CA HIS A 208 14.87 -9.86 -13.63
C HIS A 208 15.89 -8.78 -13.19
N ARG A 209 15.65 -7.50 -13.58
CA ARG A 209 16.47 -6.35 -13.22
C ARG A 209 15.79 -5.53 -12.12
N PHE A 210 15.89 -6.00 -10.87
CA PHE A 210 15.16 -5.42 -9.72
C PHE A 210 15.86 -4.22 -9.07
N GLY A 211 17.15 -3.99 -9.32
CA GLY A 211 17.94 -2.95 -8.66
C GLY A 211 17.39 -1.55 -8.90
N ALA A 212 17.29 -1.12 -10.15
CA ALA A 212 16.83 0.23 -10.49
C ALA A 212 15.42 0.55 -9.97
N PRO A 213 14.40 -0.32 -10.08
CA PRO A 213 13.09 -0.09 -9.48
C PRO A 213 13.09 0.16 -7.96
N MET A 214 14.04 -0.45 -7.22
CA MET A 214 14.13 -0.27 -5.76
C MET A 214 14.84 1.03 -5.37
N TRP A 215 15.80 1.51 -6.18
CA TRP A 215 16.59 2.71 -5.88
C TRP A 215 16.03 4.00 -6.49
N ALA A 216 15.29 3.93 -7.60
CA ALA A 216 14.72 5.11 -8.26
C ALA A 216 13.82 5.97 -7.35
N PRO A 217 12.97 5.41 -6.45
CA PRO A 217 12.21 6.20 -5.50
C PRO A 217 13.08 6.97 -4.49
N VAL A 218 14.28 6.47 -4.17
CA VAL A 218 15.23 7.20 -3.29
C VAL A 218 15.64 8.51 -3.94
N VAL A 219 15.96 8.47 -5.24
CA VAL A 219 16.35 9.67 -5.99
C VAL A 219 15.22 10.70 -6.02
N ASN A 220 13.99 10.26 -6.29
CA ASN A 220 12.80 11.13 -6.21
C ASN A 220 12.67 11.81 -4.83
N ASN A 221 12.78 11.03 -3.75
CA ASN A 221 12.68 11.57 -2.41
C ASN A 221 13.78 12.62 -2.13
N LEU A 222 15.02 12.37 -2.56
CA LEU A 222 16.13 13.30 -2.38
C LEU A 222 15.92 14.61 -3.15
N VAL A 223 15.39 14.54 -4.39
CA VAL A 223 15.06 15.75 -5.17
C VAL A 223 14.00 16.57 -4.44
N ILE A 224 12.91 15.94 -3.97
CA ILE A 224 11.84 16.65 -3.25
C ILE A 224 12.37 17.25 -1.93
N ILE A 225 13.22 16.52 -1.19
CA ILE A 225 13.88 17.06 0.01
C ILE A 225 14.68 18.32 -0.35
N GLY A 226 15.51 18.26 -1.41
CA GLY A 226 16.28 19.41 -1.88
C GLY A 226 15.40 20.61 -2.26
N VAL A 227 14.29 20.37 -2.98
CA VAL A 227 13.31 21.40 -3.35
C VAL A 227 12.67 22.02 -2.10
N CYS A 228 12.23 21.21 -1.13
CA CYS A 228 11.62 21.73 0.10
C CYS A 228 12.60 22.54 0.95
N LEU A 229 13.87 22.10 1.06
CA LEU A 229 14.90 22.84 1.77
C LEU A 229 15.24 24.17 1.06
N TRP A 230 15.30 24.15 -0.28
CA TRP A 230 15.49 25.36 -1.06
C TRP A 230 14.30 26.30 -0.90
N PHE A 231 13.07 25.80 -1.01
CA PHE A 231 11.85 26.58 -0.77
C PHE A 231 11.89 27.23 0.63
N LEU A 232 12.18 26.47 1.67
CA LEU A 232 12.29 26.98 3.04
C LEU A 232 13.36 28.08 3.18
N SER A 233 14.47 27.99 2.44
CA SER A 233 15.56 28.97 2.49
C SER A 233 15.19 30.33 1.86
N ILE A 234 14.29 30.35 0.86
CA ILE A 234 13.89 31.58 0.12
C ILE A 234 12.55 32.14 0.57
N ALA A 235 11.59 31.29 0.94
CA ALA A 235 10.26 31.68 1.39
C ALA A 235 10.17 31.90 2.91
N GLY A 236 11.11 31.26 3.66
CA GLY A 236 11.06 31.25 5.12
C GLY A 236 10.01 30.29 5.66
N SER A 237 9.82 30.30 6.97
CA SER A 237 8.76 29.54 7.65
C SER A 237 7.48 30.34 7.79
N GLY A 238 6.32 29.66 7.72
CA GLY A 238 5.01 30.27 7.92
C GLY A 238 4.46 31.02 6.69
N SER A 239 4.92 30.67 5.47
CA SER A 239 4.39 31.25 4.24
C SER A 239 2.90 30.98 4.07
N THR A 240 2.15 32.02 3.68
CA THR A 240 0.70 31.95 3.46
C THR A 240 0.36 31.74 1.98
N PRO A 241 -0.88 31.38 1.63
CA PRO A 241 -1.33 31.33 0.23
C PRO A 241 -1.21 32.71 -0.47
N GLU A 242 -1.44 33.79 0.24
CA GLU A 242 -1.30 35.17 -0.26
C GLU A 242 0.15 35.46 -0.65
N ASP A 243 1.11 35.07 0.18
CA ASP A 243 2.55 35.18 -0.11
C ASP A 243 2.92 34.43 -1.38
N MET A 244 2.33 33.23 -1.58
CA MET A 244 2.58 32.41 -2.76
C MET A 244 2.03 33.04 -4.04
N LEU A 245 0.89 33.72 -3.98
CA LEU A 245 0.37 34.48 -5.12
C LEU A 245 1.21 35.71 -5.41
N ALA A 246 1.75 36.38 -4.38
CA ALA A 246 2.66 37.52 -4.54
C ALA A 246 4.03 37.10 -5.11
N HIS A 247 4.45 35.84 -4.89
CA HIS A 247 5.74 35.30 -5.35
C HIS A 247 5.56 34.05 -6.23
N PRO A 248 5.11 34.17 -7.50
CA PRO A 248 4.81 33.02 -8.37
C PRO A 248 6.01 32.08 -8.60
N SER A 249 7.24 32.60 -8.51
CA SER A 249 8.46 31.78 -8.63
C SER A 249 8.63 30.78 -7.50
N GLN A 250 8.25 31.15 -6.27
CA GLN A 250 8.29 30.25 -5.11
C GLN A 250 7.21 29.17 -5.23
N LEU A 251 6.00 29.54 -5.68
CA LEU A 251 4.92 28.62 -5.95
C LEU A 251 5.30 27.63 -7.08
N ALA A 252 5.93 28.13 -8.15
CA ALA A 252 6.43 27.27 -9.22
C ALA A 252 7.56 26.34 -8.75
N LEU A 253 8.48 26.81 -7.91
CA LEU A 253 9.50 25.96 -7.29
C LEU A 253 8.87 24.82 -6.50
N LEU A 254 7.86 25.10 -5.68
CA LEU A 254 7.18 24.08 -4.87
C LEU A 254 6.45 23.06 -5.77
N GLY A 255 5.69 23.51 -6.75
CA GLY A 255 4.90 22.63 -7.64
C GLY A 255 5.76 21.89 -8.67
N LEU A 256 6.49 22.62 -9.53
CA LEU A 256 7.32 22.04 -10.57
C LEU A 256 8.56 21.34 -10.01
N GLY A 257 9.13 21.83 -8.91
CA GLY A 257 10.23 21.17 -8.21
C GLY A 257 9.83 19.80 -7.67
N THR A 258 8.61 19.69 -7.12
CA THR A 258 8.05 18.39 -6.72
C THR A 258 7.84 17.48 -7.94
N ALA A 259 7.33 18.00 -9.04
CA ALA A 259 7.18 17.26 -10.29
C ALA A 259 8.53 16.78 -10.85
N LEU A 260 9.60 17.58 -10.72
CA LEU A 260 10.95 17.24 -11.13
C LEU A 260 11.45 15.96 -10.46
N GLY A 261 11.08 15.71 -9.21
CA GLY A 261 11.40 14.45 -8.52
C GLY A 261 10.94 13.23 -9.31
N GLN A 262 9.71 13.27 -9.83
CA GLN A 262 9.15 12.19 -10.66
C GLN A 262 9.80 12.11 -12.04
N VAL A 263 10.16 13.26 -12.63
CA VAL A 263 10.92 13.31 -13.91
C VAL A 263 12.26 12.58 -13.75
N VAL A 264 13.02 12.90 -12.70
CA VAL A 264 14.33 12.29 -12.44
C VAL A 264 14.19 10.80 -12.15
N GLN A 265 13.18 10.40 -11.36
CA GLN A 265 12.88 8.99 -11.13
C GLN A 265 12.61 8.24 -12.45
N ALA A 266 11.75 8.79 -13.30
CA ALA A 266 11.44 8.21 -14.61
C ALA A 266 12.70 8.13 -15.51
N ALA A 267 13.51 9.17 -15.53
CA ALA A 267 14.75 9.20 -16.30
C ALA A 267 15.73 8.10 -15.88
N VAL A 268 15.91 7.88 -14.56
CA VAL A 268 16.75 6.80 -14.02
C VAL A 268 16.23 5.43 -14.45
N LEU A 269 14.90 5.21 -14.39
CA LEU A 269 14.30 3.93 -14.79
C LEU A 269 14.38 3.69 -16.30
N VAL A 270 14.14 4.72 -17.11
CA VAL A 270 14.26 4.66 -18.58
C VAL A 270 15.71 4.40 -18.97
N TRP A 271 16.67 5.07 -18.34
CA TRP A 271 18.09 4.82 -18.56
C TRP A 271 18.47 3.36 -18.20
N ALA A 272 18.02 2.86 -17.05
CA ALA A 272 18.23 1.48 -16.64
C ALA A 272 17.60 0.47 -17.63
N LEU A 273 16.42 0.78 -18.17
CA LEU A 273 15.74 -0.04 -19.16
C LEU A 273 16.48 -0.05 -20.51
N ALA A 274 16.98 1.11 -20.95
CA ALA A 274 17.81 1.23 -22.14
C ALA A 274 19.13 0.44 -21.97
N SER A 275 19.77 0.51 -20.80
CA SER A 275 20.96 -0.27 -20.44
C SER A 275 20.69 -1.78 -20.39
N ALA A 276 19.44 -2.20 -20.19
CA ALA A 276 19.00 -3.58 -20.26
C ALA A 276 18.70 -4.05 -21.71
N GLY A 277 19.02 -3.23 -22.72
CA GLY A 277 18.88 -3.55 -24.14
C GLY A 277 17.53 -3.17 -24.75
N PHE A 278 16.61 -2.59 -23.99
CA PHE A 278 15.33 -2.14 -24.55
C PHE A 278 15.53 -0.85 -25.35
N ARG A 279 15.09 -0.86 -26.61
CA ARG A 279 15.06 0.31 -27.49
C ARG A 279 13.63 0.55 -27.92
N TRP A 280 13.05 1.63 -27.42
CA TRP A 280 11.69 1.98 -27.79
C TRP A 280 11.59 2.36 -29.28
N ARG A 281 10.64 1.70 -29.96
CA ARG A 281 10.25 1.99 -31.35
C ARG A 281 8.75 2.20 -31.38
N PRO A 282 8.25 3.45 -31.55
CA PRO A 282 6.82 3.74 -31.54
C PRO A 282 6.05 2.90 -32.57
N ARG A 283 4.96 2.26 -32.14
CA ARG A 283 4.07 1.47 -33.00
C ARG A 283 2.62 1.74 -32.65
N LEU A 284 1.82 2.18 -33.62
CA LEU A 284 0.39 2.52 -33.47
C LEU A 284 -0.56 1.44 -34.02
N ASP A 285 -0.03 0.32 -34.47
CA ASP A 285 -0.84 -0.78 -34.98
C ASP A 285 -1.52 -1.55 -33.83
N LEU A 286 -2.83 -1.35 -33.64
CA LEU A 286 -3.63 -1.86 -32.50
C LEU A 286 -4.32 -3.21 -32.77
N ARG A 287 -4.28 -3.74 -34.01
CA ARG A 287 -4.99 -4.97 -34.37
C ARG A 287 -4.37 -6.21 -33.72
N GLY A 288 -5.18 -7.01 -33.05
CA GLY A 288 -4.77 -8.30 -32.49
C GLY A 288 -4.13 -8.24 -31.09
N SER A 289 -4.36 -7.19 -30.29
CA SER A 289 -3.74 -7.00 -28.98
C SER A 289 -4.20 -7.97 -27.87
N GLY A 290 -5.32 -8.71 -28.04
CA GLY A 290 -5.79 -9.70 -27.04
C GLY A 290 -6.17 -9.13 -25.65
N LEU A 291 -6.30 -7.81 -25.54
CA LEU A 291 -6.57 -7.11 -24.27
C LEU A 291 -7.97 -7.42 -23.67
N GLY A 292 -8.92 -7.93 -24.48
CA GLY A 292 -10.29 -8.18 -24.02
C GLY A 292 -10.43 -9.27 -22.95
N GLU A 293 -9.63 -10.34 -23.04
CA GLU A 293 -9.69 -11.45 -22.07
C GLU A 293 -9.20 -11.05 -20.67
N ALA A 294 -8.23 -10.16 -20.60
CA ALA A 294 -7.68 -9.68 -19.34
C ALA A 294 -8.55 -8.60 -18.66
N ALA A 295 -9.45 -7.96 -19.43
CA ALA A 295 -10.31 -6.87 -18.94
C ALA A 295 -11.33 -7.34 -17.88
N GLY A 296 -11.82 -8.58 -17.96
CA GLY A 296 -12.83 -9.10 -17.03
C GLY A 296 -12.35 -9.22 -15.57
N ALA A 297 -11.14 -9.74 -15.35
CA ALA A 297 -10.56 -9.82 -14.00
C ALA A 297 -10.13 -8.44 -13.48
N ALA A 298 -9.66 -7.56 -14.38
CA ALA A 298 -9.28 -6.19 -14.08
C ALA A 298 -10.48 -5.31 -13.68
N SER A 299 -11.67 -5.56 -14.21
CA SER A 299 -12.86 -4.73 -13.96
C SER A 299 -13.27 -4.71 -12.48
N TRP A 300 -13.24 -5.85 -11.77
CA TRP A 300 -13.54 -5.90 -10.34
C TRP A 300 -12.48 -5.20 -9.49
N MET A 301 -11.21 -5.35 -9.87
CA MET A 301 -10.13 -4.64 -9.18
C MET A 301 -10.22 -3.13 -9.42
N MET A 302 -10.61 -2.71 -10.64
CA MET A 302 -10.87 -1.31 -10.96
C MET A 302 -12.04 -0.76 -10.13
N LEU A 303 -13.15 -1.52 -9.99
CA LEU A 303 -14.26 -1.13 -9.12
C LEU A 303 -13.81 -0.93 -7.67
N TYR A 304 -12.99 -1.84 -7.13
CA TYR A 304 -12.42 -1.68 -5.79
C TYR A 304 -11.62 -0.38 -5.66
N ILE A 305 -10.76 -0.07 -6.64
CA ILE A 305 -9.95 1.15 -6.64
C ILE A 305 -10.85 2.40 -6.75
N VAL A 306 -11.87 2.39 -7.61
CA VAL A 306 -12.81 3.51 -7.74
C VAL A 306 -13.53 3.77 -6.42
N VAL A 307 -13.99 2.73 -5.73
CA VAL A 307 -14.62 2.85 -4.41
C VAL A 307 -13.64 3.41 -3.38
N ALA A 308 -12.39 2.95 -3.39
CA ALA A 308 -11.34 3.48 -2.49
C ALA A 308 -11.02 4.97 -2.78
N GLN A 309 -11.02 5.38 -4.06
CA GLN A 309 -10.85 6.80 -4.42
C GLN A 309 -12.06 7.66 -4.03
N ALA A 310 -13.28 7.11 -4.07
CA ALA A 310 -14.45 7.78 -3.53
C ALA A 310 -14.31 8.03 -2.03
N GLY A 311 -13.76 7.08 -1.27
CA GLY A 311 -13.46 7.27 0.15
C GLY A 311 -12.39 8.35 0.41
N ALA A 312 -11.35 8.38 -0.39
CA ALA A 312 -10.34 9.43 -0.31
C ALA A 312 -10.94 10.82 -0.62
N LEU A 313 -11.85 10.90 -1.59
CA LEU A 313 -12.60 12.11 -1.91
C LEU A 313 -13.47 12.57 -0.72
N VAL A 314 -14.24 11.66 -0.13
CA VAL A 314 -15.11 11.95 1.03
C VAL A 314 -14.27 12.48 2.19
N SER A 315 -13.23 11.76 2.60
CA SER A 315 -12.37 12.17 3.72
C SER A 315 -11.74 13.55 3.46
N THR A 316 -11.30 13.81 2.22
CA THR A 316 -10.68 15.10 1.86
C THR A 316 -11.71 16.22 1.85
N ASN A 317 -12.88 16.00 1.25
CA ASN A 317 -13.94 17.02 1.19
C ASN A 317 -14.44 17.40 2.59
N VAL A 318 -14.61 16.40 3.48
CA VAL A 318 -15.01 16.65 4.88
C VAL A 318 -13.91 17.43 5.61
N ALA A 319 -12.64 17.02 5.48
CA ALA A 319 -11.53 17.70 6.16
C ALA A 319 -11.33 19.14 5.66
N THR A 320 -11.45 19.39 4.35
CA THR A 320 -11.30 20.75 3.79
C THR A 320 -12.45 21.68 4.18
N ARG A 321 -13.68 21.18 4.23
CA ARG A 321 -14.83 21.96 4.73
C ARG A 321 -14.70 22.27 6.21
N ALA A 322 -14.32 21.28 7.01
CA ALA A 322 -14.10 21.46 8.44
C ALA A 322 -12.97 22.46 8.72
N GLY A 323 -11.84 22.32 7.97
CA GLY A 323 -10.69 23.21 8.10
C GLY A 323 -11.03 24.66 7.76
N ALA A 324 -11.77 24.90 6.66
CA ALA A 324 -12.22 26.23 6.29
C ALA A 324 -13.16 26.84 7.36
N ALA A 325 -14.16 26.07 7.79
CA ALA A 325 -15.09 26.56 8.83
C ALA A 325 -14.39 26.78 10.19
N ALA A 326 -13.35 26.01 10.50
CA ALA A 326 -12.56 26.20 11.70
C ALA A 326 -11.68 27.46 11.60
N ALA A 327 -11.08 27.71 10.43
CA ALA A 327 -10.28 28.92 10.18
C ALA A 327 -11.12 30.19 10.29
N ASP A 328 -12.36 30.19 9.78
CA ASP A 328 -13.31 31.30 9.93
C ASP A 328 -13.62 31.63 11.40
N LEU A 329 -13.49 30.63 12.29
CA LEU A 329 -13.65 30.77 13.75
C LEU A 329 -12.32 31.08 14.48
N GLY A 330 -11.20 31.18 13.76
CA GLY A 330 -9.87 31.41 14.31
C GLY A 330 -9.16 30.15 14.85
N TYR A 331 -9.64 28.95 14.48
CA TYR A 331 -9.03 27.66 14.86
C TYR A 331 -8.31 27.03 13.65
N GLU A 332 -7.06 27.40 13.40
CA GLU A 332 -6.30 26.87 12.27
C GLU A 332 -5.51 25.60 12.59
N THR A 333 -5.13 25.42 13.86
CA THR A 333 -4.25 24.33 14.31
C THR A 333 -4.92 22.97 14.24
N GLY A 334 -4.40 22.09 13.35
CA GLY A 334 -4.81 20.70 13.23
C GLY A 334 -6.20 20.45 12.64
N SER A 335 -6.88 21.49 12.18
CA SER A 335 -8.25 21.42 11.64
C SER A 335 -8.31 21.09 10.15
N GLY A 336 -7.17 21.06 9.44
CA GLY A 336 -7.07 20.87 8.00
C GLY A 336 -6.69 19.45 7.56
N ILE A 337 -6.74 19.25 6.23
CA ILE A 337 -6.41 17.94 5.59
C ILE A 337 -4.93 17.58 5.73
N ALA A 338 -4.01 18.55 5.82
CA ALA A 338 -2.58 18.29 5.94
C ALA A 338 -2.25 17.54 7.23
N ALA A 339 -2.78 17.97 8.38
CA ALA A 339 -2.60 17.28 9.65
C ALA A 339 -3.13 15.83 9.61
N TYR A 340 -4.30 15.62 9.01
CA TYR A 340 -4.87 14.29 8.78
C TYR A 340 -3.96 13.41 7.92
N LYS A 341 -3.40 13.94 6.82
CA LYS A 341 -2.52 13.20 5.90
C LYS A 341 -1.21 12.81 6.57
N PHE A 342 -0.57 13.71 7.32
CA PHE A 342 0.65 13.38 8.06
C PHE A 342 0.41 12.31 9.11
N ALA A 343 -0.68 12.39 9.86
CA ALA A 343 -1.07 11.36 10.82
C ALA A 343 -1.37 10.00 10.13
N SER A 344 -2.12 10.01 9.02
CA SER A 344 -2.46 8.78 8.28
C SER A 344 -1.23 8.08 7.70
N MET A 345 -0.21 8.83 7.30
CA MET A 345 1.04 8.27 6.80
C MET A 345 1.80 7.53 7.91
N LEU A 346 1.88 8.11 9.11
CA LEU A 346 2.48 7.46 10.28
C LEU A 346 1.71 6.18 10.67
N PHE A 347 0.38 6.26 10.67
CA PHE A 347 -0.49 5.12 10.96
C PHE A 347 -0.22 3.91 10.05
N GLN A 348 0.10 4.13 8.77
CA GLN A 348 0.32 3.06 7.81
C GLN A 348 1.71 2.39 7.92
N LEU A 349 2.70 3.02 8.58
CA LEU A 349 4.06 2.50 8.65
C LEU A 349 4.18 1.11 9.29
N PRO A 350 3.56 0.81 10.46
CA PRO A 350 3.64 -0.51 11.07
C PRO A 350 3.07 -1.60 10.16
N TYR A 351 1.93 -1.34 9.53
CA TYR A 351 1.34 -2.26 8.56
C TYR A 351 2.28 -2.52 7.38
N ALA A 352 2.84 -1.47 6.78
CA ALA A 352 3.70 -1.56 5.62
C ALA A 352 5.01 -2.34 5.89
N ILE A 353 5.50 -2.31 7.12
CA ILE A 353 6.73 -3.03 7.52
C ILE A 353 6.41 -4.47 7.93
N ILE A 354 5.41 -4.67 8.78
CA ILE A 354 5.14 -5.95 9.44
C ILE A 354 4.18 -6.80 8.63
N ALA A 355 2.96 -6.31 8.42
CA ALA A 355 1.89 -7.11 7.80
C ALA A 355 2.20 -7.43 6.34
N VAL A 356 2.72 -6.46 5.58
CA VAL A 356 3.12 -6.70 4.18
C VAL A 356 4.21 -7.76 4.08
N SER A 357 5.18 -7.78 5.00
CA SER A 357 6.24 -8.81 5.03
C SER A 357 5.67 -10.21 5.27
N VAL A 358 4.75 -10.35 6.23
CA VAL A 358 4.06 -11.61 6.52
C VAL A 358 3.18 -12.03 5.35
N ILE A 359 2.41 -11.10 4.78
CA ILE A 359 1.55 -11.34 3.62
C ILE A 359 2.36 -11.84 2.42
N THR A 360 3.47 -11.19 2.11
CA THR A 360 4.33 -11.54 0.96
C THR A 360 4.90 -12.96 1.10
N ALA A 361 5.21 -13.38 2.33
CA ALA A 361 5.69 -14.74 2.60
C ALA A 361 4.58 -15.80 2.54
N LEU A 362 3.34 -15.45 2.90
CA LEU A 362 2.23 -16.38 2.98
C LEU A 362 1.44 -16.52 1.68
N LEU A 363 1.35 -15.47 0.86
CA LEU A 363 0.53 -15.45 -0.34
C LEU A 363 0.86 -16.56 -1.34
N PRO A 364 2.14 -16.84 -1.69
CA PRO A 364 2.47 -17.96 -2.59
C PRO A 364 2.03 -19.30 -2.04
N ARG A 365 2.27 -19.55 -0.74
CA ARG A 365 1.87 -20.81 -0.06
C ARG A 365 0.36 -20.99 -0.05
N MET A 366 -0.39 -19.93 0.26
CA MET A 366 -1.86 -19.97 0.20
C MET A 366 -2.35 -20.28 -1.21
N SER A 367 -1.74 -19.69 -2.24
CA SER A 367 -2.07 -19.97 -3.65
C SER A 367 -1.77 -21.41 -4.04
N GLU A 368 -0.65 -21.98 -3.60
CA GLU A 368 -0.32 -23.40 -3.78
C GLU A 368 -1.32 -24.33 -3.09
N HIS A 369 -1.73 -24.01 -1.84
CA HIS A 369 -2.73 -24.77 -1.11
C HIS A 369 -4.11 -24.70 -1.76
N VAL A 370 -4.48 -23.54 -2.33
CA VAL A 370 -5.71 -23.37 -3.10
C VAL A 370 -5.67 -24.23 -4.36
N ALA A 371 -4.58 -24.18 -5.14
CA ALA A 371 -4.40 -24.99 -6.35
C ALA A 371 -4.45 -26.50 -6.07
N ALA A 372 -3.99 -26.93 -4.88
CA ALA A 372 -4.05 -28.31 -4.41
C ALA A 372 -5.39 -28.68 -3.73
N GLY A 373 -6.39 -27.80 -3.69
CA GLY A 373 -7.68 -28.03 -3.04
C GLY A 373 -7.65 -28.10 -1.50
N ARG A 374 -6.52 -27.77 -0.86
CA ARG A 374 -6.28 -27.93 0.59
C ARG A 374 -6.78 -26.71 1.39
N ARG A 375 -8.10 -26.57 1.51
CA ARG A 375 -8.75 -25.42 2.17
C ARG A 375 -8.38 -25.28 3.65
N ASP A 376 -8.17 -26.40 4.38
CA ASP A 376 -7.77 -26.38 5.79
C ASP A 376 -6.38 -25.75 5.99
N GLN A 377 -5.47 -25.94 5.04
CA GLN A 377 -4.14 -25.33 5.09
C GLN A 377 -4.22 -23.82 4.81
N VAL A 378 -5.07 -23.39 3.87
CA VAL A 378 -5.35 -21.95 3.65
C VAL A 378 -5.89 -21.30 4.92
N ARG A 379 -6.85 -21.95 5.61
CA ARG A 379 -7.38 -21.49 6.90
C ARG A 379 -6.28 -21.35 7.95
N SER A 380 -5.45 -22.37 8.07
CA SER A 380 -4.33 -22.40 9.03
C SER A 380 -3.31 -21.30 8.74
N ASP A 381 -2.93 -21.10 7.48
CA ASP A 381 -1.98 -20.07 7.06
C ASP A 381 -2.54 -18.66 7.32
N PHE A 382 -3.82 -18.41 7.00
CA PHE A 382 -4.50 -17.15 7.32
C PHE A 382 -4.48 -16.85 8.82
N SER A 383 -4.99 -17.80 9.63
CA SER A 383 -5.09 -17.63 11.08
C SER A 383 -3.71 -17.45 11.73
N ARG A 384 -2.71 -18.23 11.28
CA ARG A 384 -1.32 -18.13 11.75
C ARG A 384 -0.70 -16.80 11.33
N GLY A 385 -0.90 -16.38 10.09
CA GLY A 385 -0.39 -15.11 9.56
C GLY A 385 -0.92 -13.91 10.31
N PHE A 386 -2.23 -13.90 10.60
CA PHE A 386 -2.85 -12.82 11.37
C PHE A 386 -2.34 -12.78 12.82
N ARG A 387 -2.27 -13.93 13.52
CA ARG A 387 -1.72 -13.98 14.87
C ARG A 387 -0.25 -13.56 14.93
N LEU A 388 0.56 -14.00 13.97
CA LEU A 388 1.98 -13.61 13.90
C LEU A 388 2.17 -12.11 13.64
N SER A 389 1.37 -11.53 12.74
CA SER A 389 1.36 -10.07 12.53
C SER A 389 0.93 -9.33 13.79
N SER A 390 -0.08 -9.84 14.50
CA SER A 390 -0.61 -9.23 15.72
C SER A 390 0.40 -9.19 16.87
N VAL A 391 1.33 -10.14 16.95
CA VAL A 391 2.42 -10.15 17.96
C VAL A 391 3.24 -8.85 17.94
N LEU A 392 3.44 -8.27 16.76
CA LEU A 392 4.18 -7.02 16.60
C LEU A 392 3.26 -5.81 16.49
N ILE A 393 2.14 -5.93 15.77
CA ILE A 393 1.23 -4.82 15.50
C ILE A 393 0.54 -4.34 16.78
N VAL A 394 0.10 -5.26 17.67
CA VAL A 394 -0.56 -4.86 18.93
C VAL A 394 0.35 -4.05 19.84
N PRO A 395 1.58 -4.49 20.20
CA PRO A 395 2.43 -3.66 21.06
C PRO A 395 2.88 -2.36 20.39
N ILE A 396 3.09 -2.36 19.06
CA ILE A 396 3.43 -1.14 18.33
C ILE A 396 2.23 -0.18 18.30
N SER A 397 0.99 -0.66 18.09
CA SER A 397 -0.19 0.20 18.15
C SER A 397 -0.37 0.84 19.53
N VAL A 398 -0.19 0.08 20.60
CA VAL A 398 -0.27 0.62 21.96
C VAL A 398 0.88 1.61 22.25
N ALA A 399 2.10 1.30 21.80
CA ALA A 399 3.22 2.25 21.92
C ALA A 399 2.94 3.54 21.13
N MET A 400 2.43 3.43 19.90
CA MET A 400 2.03 4.60 19.10
C MET A 400 0.88 5.37 19.77
N LEU A 401 -0.08 4.69 20.39
CA LEU A 401 -1.16 5.36 21.13
C LEU A 401 -0.61 6.20 22.29
N VAL A 402 0.33 5.66 23.06
CA VAL A 402 0.93 6.34 24.23
C VAL A 402 1.88 7.46 23.80
N PHE A 403 2.72 7.21 22.80
CA PHE A 403 3.78 8.13 22.39
C PHE A 403 3.41 8.96 21.13
N ALA A 404 2.17 8.93 20.62
CA ALA A 404 1.78 9.63 19.40
C ALA A 404 2.13 11.13 19.46
N VAL A 405 1.72 11.81 20.53
CA VAL A 405 1.96 13.25 20.68
C VAL A 405 3.46 13.56 20.83
N PRO A 406 4.22 13.00 21.80
CA PRO A 406 5.65 13.30 21.91
C PRO A 406 6.42 12.89 20.65
N PHE A 407 6.02 11.81 19.97
CA PHE A 407 6.64 11.39 18.70
C PHE A 407 6.42 12.43 17.60
N CYS A 408 5.17 12.90 17.42
CA CYS A 408 4.87 13.90 16.40
C CYS A 408 5.53 15.26 16.69
N VAL A 409 5.58 15.69 17.95
CA VAL A 409 6.31 16.90 18.35
C VAL A 409 7.80 16.76 18.01
N MET A 410 8.41 15.63 18.38
CA MET A 410 9.82 15.39 18.08
C MET A 410 10.16 15.48 16.59
N ILE A 411 9.29 14.98 15.72
CA ILE A 411 9.59 14.88 14.27
C ILE A 411 9.05 16.03 13.44
N TYR A 412 7.91 16.61 13.80
CA TYR A 412 7.23 17.63 13.01
C TYR A 412 7.30 19.06 13.54
N ALA A 413 7.59 19.29 14.82
CA ALA A 413 7.66 20.64 15.38
C ALA A 413 8.90 21.40 14.89
N GLN A 414 8.97 21.66 13.59
CA GLN A 414 10.12 22.29 12.92
C GLN A 414 9.65 23.16 11.75
N GLY A 415 10.36 24.26 11.49
CA GLY A 415 10.08 25.16 10.35
C GLY A 415 8.69 25.78 10.44
N SER A 416 7.86 25.54 9.43
CA SER A 416 6.49 26.06 9.33
C SER A 416 5.47 25.29 10.17
N THR A 417 5.85 24.18 10.81
CA THR A 417 4.96 23.38 11.69
C THR A 417 5.27 23.73 13.15
N SER A 418 4.34 24.34 13.85
CA SER A 418 4.48 24.68 15.27
C SER A 418 4.39 23.42 16.17
N ALA A 419 4.77 23.55 17.43
CA ALA A 419 4.59 22.46 18.41
C ALA A 419 3.10 22.11 18.60
N ALA A 420 2.21 23.11 18.58
CA ALA A 420 0.77 22.90 18.66
C ALA A 420 0.22 22.13 17.44
N ASP A 421 0.71 22.43 16.23
CA ASP A 421 0.36 21.68 15.01
C ASP A 421 0.82 20.23 15.10
N ALA A 422 2.05 20.02 15.56
CA ALA A 422 2.60 18.67 15.75
C ALA A 422 1.86 17.86 16.82
N GLU A 423 1.41 18.50 17.92
CA GLU A 423 0.51 17.89 18.89
C GLU A 423 -0.83 17.49 18.27
N ALA A 424 -1.41 18.35 17.43
CA ALA A 424 -2.65 18.05 16.74
C ALA A 424 -2.50 16.84 15.83
N ILE A 425 -1.41 16.74 15.03
CA ILE A 425 -1.07 15.53 14.25
C ILE A 425 -1.02 14.31 15.17
N GLY A 426 -0.36 14.43 16.34
CA GLY A 426 -0.25 13.34 17.32
C GLY A 426 -1.60 12.88 17.85
N ARG A 427 -2.52 13.81 18.17
CA ARG A 427 -3.89 13.49 18.60
C ARG A 427 -4.69 12.79 17.51
N ILE A 428 -4.60 13.23 16.28
CA ILE A 428 -5.24 12.54 15.13
C ILE A 428 -4.65 11.13 14.95
N LEU A 429 -3.33 10.98 15.13
CA LEU A 429 -2.64 9.69 15.06
C LEU A 429 -3.14 8.73 16.15
N MET A 430 -3.39 9.21 17.38
CA MET A 430 -3.96 8.38 18.45
C MET A 430 -5.29 7.75 18.03
N VAL A 431 -6.16 8.52 17.39
CA VAL A 431 -7.46 8.00 16.90
C VAL A 431 -7.25 6.99 15.76
N PHE A 432 -6.35 7.27 14.82
CA PHE A 432 -6.03 6.33 13.74
C PHE A 432 -5.52 4.97 14.25
N VAL A 433 -4.64 4.99 15.23
CA VAL A 433 -3.93 3.78 15.69
C VAL A 433 -4.87 2.74 16.29
N VAL A 434 -6.00 3.16 16.88
CA VAL A 434 -7.04 2.24 17.37
C VAL A 434 -7.56 1.35 16.22
N MET A 435 -7.54 1.86 14.98
CA MET A 435 -8.04 1.15 13.80
C MET A 435 -6.96 0.27 13.12
N LEU A 436 -5.73 0.20 13.64
CA LEU A 436 -4.64 -0.53 13.00
C LEU A 436 -4.88 -2.04 12.91
N ILE A 437 -5.54 -2.61 13.91
CA ILE A 437 -5.85 -4.05 13.95
C ILE A 437 -6.94 -4.42 12.95
N PRO A 438 -8.15 -3.79 12.94
CA PRO A 438 -9.14 -4.07 11.91
C PRO A 438 -8.65 -3.76 10.50
N PHE A 439 -7.84 -2.70 10.31
CA PHE A 439 -7.17 -2.41 9.04
C PHE A 439 -6.29 -3.59 8.59
N THR A 440 -5.44 -4.11 9.47
CA THR A 440 -4.55 -5.24 9.16
C THR A 440 -5.34 -6.52 8.86
N LEU A 441 -6.40 -6.80 9.62
CA LEU A 441 -7.27 -7.96 9.42
C LEU A 441 -7.93 -7.90 8.03
N PHE A 442 -8.54 -6.77 7.68
CA PHE A 442 -9.18 -6.55 6.38
C PHE A 442 -8.19 -6.76 5.22
N GLN A 443 -7.00 -6.18 5.31
CA GLN A 443 -5.97 -6.30 4.30
C GLN A 443 -5.48 -7.74 4.11
N LEU A 444 -5.37 -8.52 5.20
CA LEU A 444 -5.00 -9.93 5.11
C LEU A 444 -6.12 -10.77 4.51
N GLN A 445 -7.38 -10.50 4.87
CA GLN A 445 -8.56 -11.16 4.29
C GLN A 445 -8.65 -10.93 2.79
N MET A 446 -8.40 -9.70 2.31
CA MET A 446 -8.33 -9.41 0.87
C MET A 446 -7.33 -10.32 0.15
N ARG A 447 -6.15 -10.56 0.74
CA ARG A 447 -5.12 -11.42 0.14
C ARG A 447 -5.58 -12.88 0.05
N VAL A 448 -6.36 -13.36 1.02
CA VAL A 448 -6.96 -14.70 0.94
C VAL A 448 -7.93 -14.80 -0.24
N PHE A 449 -8.80 -13.79 -0.43
CA PHE A 449 -9.69 -13.78 -1.59
C PHE A 449 -8.92 -13.74 -2.91
N TYR A 450 -7.84 -12.97 -2.99
CA TYR A 450 -6.98 -12.93 -4.18
C TYR A 450 -6.28 -14.28 -4.42
N ALA A 451 -5.82 -14.97 -3.37
CA ALA A 451 -5.28 -16.32 -3.49
C ALA A 451 -6.33 -17.32 -4.00
N LEU A 452 -7.60 -17.14 -3.61
CA LEU A 452 -8.74 -17.94 -4.11
C LEU A 452 -9.17 -17.55 -5.54
N GLY A 453 -8.50 -16.61 -6.19
CA GLY A 453 -8.86 -16.10 -7.52
C GLY A 453 -10.10 -15.20 -7.53
N ASP A 454 -10.60 -14.79 -6.37
CA ASP A 454 -11.83 -13.99 -6.24
C ASP A 454 -11.50 -12.51 -6.00
N THR A 455 -11.49 -11.73 -7.05
CA THR A 455 -11.39 -10.26 -6.99
C THR A 455 -12.75 -9.57 -6.85
N ARG A 456 -13.85 -10.29 -7.14
CA ARG A 456 -15.22 -9.76 -7.11
C ARG A 456 -15.69 -9.50 -5.67
N THR A 457 -15.49 -10.46 -4.78
CA THR A 457 -15.97 -10.35 -3.40
C THR A 457 -15.37 -9.13 -2.67
N PRO A 458 -14.04 -8.87 -2.66
CA PRO A 458 -13.49 -7.65 -2.07
C PRO A 458 -14.07 -6.35 -2.66
N ALA A 459 -14.27 -6.29 -3.98
CA ALA A 459 -14.86 -5.13 -4.63
C ALA A 459 -16.30 -4.87 -4.19
N LEU A 460 -17.13 -5.92 -4.08
CA LEU A 460 -18.52 -5.78 -3.63
C LEU A 460 -18.63 -5.45 -2.14
N VAL A 461 -17.75 -6.00 -1.30
CA VAL A 461 -17.72 -5.72 0.15
C VAL A 461 -17.26 -4.29 0.43
N SER A 462 -16.40 -3.71 -0.42
CA SER A 462 -15.96 -2.33 -0.26
C SER A 462 -17.10 -1.31 -0.41
N ILE A 463 -18.17 -1.62 -1.17
CA ILE A 463 -19.28 -0.69 -1.40
C ILE A 463 -20.05 -0.36 -0.11
N PRO A 464 -20.66 -1.34 0.63
CA PRO A 464 -21.36 -1.02 1.87
C PRO A 464 -20.44 -0.45 2.95
N ALA A 465 -19.16 -0.87 2.97
CA ALA A 465 -18.18 -0.30 3.88
C ALA A 465 -17.92 1.18 3.57
N GLU A 466 -17.84 1.54 2.27
CA GLU A 466 -17.64 2.93 1.85
C GLU A 466 -18.88 3.80 2.09
N ILE A 467 -20.07 3.26 1.88
CA ILE A 467 -21.32 3.98 2.22
C ILE A 467 -21.36 4.32 3.71
N ALA A 468 -20.98 3.39 4.58
CA ALA A 468 -20.91 3.64 6.02
C ALA A 468 -19.82 4.66 6.39
N HIS A 469 -18.64 4.60 5.74
CA HIS A 469 -17.59 5.61 5.87
C HIS A 469 -18.13 6.99 5.47
N ALA A 470 -18.67 7.12 4.26
CA ALA A 470 -19.15 8.39 3.72
C ALA A 470 -20.26 9.01 4.60
N THR A 471 -21.28 8.22 4.96
CA THR A 471 -22.38 8.70 5.81
C THR A 471 -21.88 9.18 7.18
N THR A 472 -21.00 8.43 7.83
CA THR A 472 -20.47 8.82 9.14
C THR A 472 -19.49 9.99 9.04
N ALA A 473 -18.68 10.08 7.97
CA ALA A 473 -17.78 11.20 7.76
C ALA A 473 -18.53 12.51 7.55
N PHE A 474 -19.57 12.52 6.70
CA PHE A 474 -20.42 13.71 6.54
C PHE A 474 -21.24 14.05 7.79
N ALA A 475 -21.66 13.04 8.55
CA ALA A 475 -22.39 13.26 9.82
C ALA A 475 -21.53 14.03 10.84
N LEU A 476 -20.18 13.88 10.83
CA LEU A 476 -19.32 14.66 11.71
C LEU A 476 -19.46 16.18 11.46
N LEU A 477 -19.69 16.63 10.21
CA LEU A 477 -19.88 18.05 9.90
C LEU A 477 -21.16 18.65 10.54
N TRP A 478 -22.13 17.82 10.86
CA TRP A 478 -23.40 18.29 11.46
C TRP A 478 -23.43 18.16 12.98
N TRP A 479 -22.68 17.20 13.54
CA TRP A 479 -22.74 16.88 14.97
C TRP A 479 -21.56 17.40 15.77
N MET A 480 -20.48 17.81 15.11
CA MET A 480 -19.27 18.28 15.77
C MET A 480 -18.96 19.73 15.41
N GLU A 481 -18.29 20.41 16.32
CA GLU A 481 -17.69 21.72 16.06
C GLU A 481 -16.56 21.58 15.03
N PRO A 482 -16.40 22.53 14.10
CA PRO A 482 -15.46 22.43 12.98
C PRO A 482 -14.03 22.05 13.38
N GLN A 483 -13.51 22.60 14.48
CA GLN A 483 -12.15 22.33 14.97
C GLN A 483 -11.95 20.88 15.46
N HIS A 484 -13.01 20.12 15.74
CA HIS A 484 -12.92 18.75 16.21
C HIS A 484 -13.17 17.70 15.11
N VAL A 485 -13.73 18.08 13.97
CA VAL A 485 -14.10 17.15 12.89
C VAL A 485 -12.89 16.34 12.39
N VAL A 486 -11.77 17.02 12.11
CA VAL A 486 -10.58 16.35 11.56
C VAL A 486 -9.94 15.41 12.58
N LEU A 487 -9.99 15.74 13.87
CA LEU A 487 -9.53 14.86 14.95
C LEU A 487 -10.28 13.51 14.94
N TRP A 488 -11.58 13.53 14.68
CA TRP A 488 -12.43 12.33 14.72
C TRP A 488 -12.64 11.68 13.35
N LEU A 489 -12.17 12.28 12.26
CA LEU A 489 -12.28 11.74 10.91
C LEU A 489 -11.63 10.35 10.72
N PRO A 490 -10.60 9.93 11.49
CA PRO A 490 -10.14 8.55 11.46
C PRO A 490 -11.17 7.51 11.90
N VAL A 491 -12.22 7.88 12.62
CA VAL A 491 -13.28 6.93 13.08
C VAL A 491 -14.10 6.43 11.88
N PRO A 492 -14.72 7.28 11.04
CA PRO A 492 -15.34 6.84 9.79
C PRO A 492 -14.41 5.98 8.91
N TYR A 493 -13.15 6.41 8.74
CA TYR A 493 -12.14 5.65 8.01
C TYR A 493 -11.93 4.25 8.61
N GLY A 494 -11.84 4.14 9.94
CA GLY A 494 -11.73 2.86 10.63
C GLY A 494 -12.98 2.01 10.50
N LEU A 495 -14.15 2.62 10.50
CA LEU A 495 -15.45 1.93 10.35
C LEU A 495 -15.53 1.19 9.01
N TYR A 496 -14.99 1.76 7.91
CA TYR A 496 -14.82 1.07 6.64
C TYR A 496 -14.14 -0.29 6.83
N TYR A 497 -13.01 -0.32 7.55
CA TYR A 497 -12.24 -1.54 7.76
C TYR A 497 -12.93 -2.51 8.72
N VAL A 498 -13.60 -2.01 9.74
CA VAL A 498 -14.36 -2.85 10.69
C VAL A 498 -15.51 -3.54 9.97
N ILE A 499 -16.34 -2.81 9.23
CA ILE A 499 -17.48 -3.37 8.50
C ILE A 499 -16.99 -4.35 7.43
N GLY A 500 -16.01 -3.93 6.63
CA GLY A 500 -15.42 -4.76 5.61
C GLY A 500 -14.84 -6.06 6.17
N ALA A 501 -14.11 -5.98 7.30
CA ALA A 501 -13.53 -7.14 7.96
C ALA A 501 -14.61 -8.09 8.53
N ILE A 502 -15.69 -7.58 9.09
CA ILE A 502 -16.80 -8.40 9.59
C ILE A 502 -17.48 -9.17 8.44
N ILE A 503 -17.80 -8.48 7.35
CA ILE A 503 -18.44 -9.11 6.18
C ILE A 503 -17.50 -10.15 5.57
N MET A 504 -16.23 -9.79 5.33
CA MET A 504 -15.23 -10.72 4.78
C MET A 504 -14.98 -11.92 5.70
N TRP A 505 -14.98 -11.71 7.03
CA TRP A 505 -14.86 -12.82 7.98
C TRP A 505 -16.00 -13.82 7.84
N GLY A 506 -17.24 -13.36 7.76
CA GLY A 506 -18.40 -14.23 7.56
C GLY A 506 -18.33 -15.02 6.24
N LEU A 507 -17.91 -14.36 5.17
CA LEU A 507 -17.75 -15.00 3.86
C LEU A 507 -16.61 -16.02 3.84
N LEU A 508 -15.44 -15.70 4.41
CA LEU A 508 -14.32 -16.62 4.52
C LEU A 508 -14.65 -17.82 5.44
N HIS A 509 -15.34 -17.56 6.54
CA HIS A 509 -15.80 -18.63 7.46
C HIS A 509 -16.63 -19.68 6.74
N ARG A 510 -17.54 -19.24 5.85
CA ARG A 510 -18.35 -20.16 5.02
C ARG A 510 -17.51 -20.89 3.96
N ARG A 511 -16.58 -20.18 3.29
CA ARG A 511 -15.77 -20.76 2.19
C ARG A 511 -14.69 -21.73 2.65
N LEU A 512 -14.13 -21.53 3.84
CA LEU A 512 -13.05 -22.34 4.41
C LEU A 512 -13.53 -23.33 5.48
N ASN A 513 -14.87 -23.54 5.59
CA ASN A 513 -15.48 -24.42 6.57
C ASN A 513 -15.05 -24.11 8.02
N GLY A 514 -15.07 -22.83 8.37
CA GLY A 514 -14.66 -22.31 9.67
C GLY A 514 -13.39 -21.48 9.61
N LEU A 515 -13.20 -20.68 10.64
CA LEU A 515 -11.96 -19.93 10.92
C LEU A 515 -11.65 -20.11 12.40
N ASP A 516 -10.36 -20.10 12.77
CA ASP A 516 -9.91 -20.24 14.17
C ASP A 516 -10.20 -18.97 14.99
N GLY A 517 -11.44 -18.46 14.94
CA GLY A 517 -11.84 -17.18 15.51
C GLY A 517 -11.64 -17.10 17.01
N HIS A 518 -12.05 -18.13 17.74
CA HIS A 518 -11.92 -18.17 19.20
C HIS A 518 -10.44 -18.10 19.63
N ARG A 519 -9.58 -18.92 19.05
CA ARG A 519 -8.14 -18.88 19.33
C ARG A 519 -7.52 -17.54 18.97
N THR A 520 -7.89 -16.97 17.82
CA THR A 520 -7.39 -15.67 17.37
C THR A 520 -7.83 -14.54 18.31
N ALA A 521 -9.10 -14.54 18.74
CA ALA A 521 -9.63 -13.58 19.70
C ALA A 521 -8.91 -13.68 21.06
N LEU A 522 -8.71 -14.88 21.57
CA LEU A 522 -7.97 -15.11 22.83
C LEU A 522 -6.54 -14.59 22.75
N VAL A 523 -5.84 -14.83 21.64
CA VAL A 523 -4.48 -14.32 21.44
C VAL A 523 -4.49 -12.78 21.40
N LEU A 524 -5.42 -12.16 20.69
CA LEU A 524 -5.56 -10.68 20.67
C LEU A 524 -5.82 -10.11 22.07
N VAL A 525 -6.76 -10.68 22.81
CA VAL A 525 -7.04 -10.25 24.19
C VAL A 525 -5.80 -10.37 25.07
N LYS A 526 -5.11 -11.50 25.03
CA LYS A 526 -3.87 -11.69 25.80
C LYS A 526 -2.76 -10.72 25.39
N LEU A 527 -2.61 -10.42 24.09
CA LEU A 527 -1.65 -9.44 23.60
C LEU A 527 -1.97 -8.03 24.13
N HIS A 528 -3.25 -7.60 24.08
CA HIS A 528 -3.66 -6.31 24.63
C HIS A 528 -3.42 -6.25 26.15
N LEU A 529 -3.80 -7.28 26.90
CA LEU A 529 -3.52 -7.36 28.34
C LEU A 529 -2.01 -7.32 28.61
N ALA A 530 -1.19 -7.96 27.78
CA ALA A 530 0.27 -7.94 27.94
C ALA A 530 0.87 -6.55 27.68
N THR A 531 0.19 -5.69 26.92
CA THR A 531 0.67 -4.31 26.66
C THR A 531 0.28 -3.31 27.74
N VAL A 532 -0.68 -3.61 28.63
CA VAL A 532 -1.15 -2.68 29.66
C VAL A 532 -0.02 -2.17 30.56
N PRO A 533 0.84 -3.04 31.17
CA PRO A 533 1.95 -2.55 31.99
C PRO A 533 2.95 -1.70 31.23
N ALA A 534 3.20 -2.04 29.94
CA ALA A 534 4.07 -1.26 29.07
C ALA A 534 3.48 0.12 28.78
N ALA A 535 2.17 0.20 28.53
CA ALA A 535 1.47 1.47 28.31
C ALA A 535 1.51 2.37 29.55
N LEU A 536 1.26 1.80 30.73
CA LEU A 536 1.33 2.53 32.01
C LEU A 536 2.74 3.06 32.27
N LEU A 537 3.77 2.25 32.02
CA LEU A 537 5.16 2.72 32.13
C LEU A 537 5.45 3.85 31.13
N GLY A 538 5.05 3.70 29.86
CA GLY A 538 5.23 4.73 28.85
C GLY A 538 4.56 6.04 29.23
N TRP A 539 3.30 5.97 29.68
CA TRP A 539 2.57 7.12 30.20
C TRP A 539 3.27 7.77 31.41
N ALA A 540 3.74 6.98 32.37
CA ALA A 540 4.49 7.46 33.52
C ALA A 540 5.80 8.16 33.10
N MET A 541 6.54 7.61 32.14
CA MET A 541 7.78 8.21 31.63
C MET A 541 7.53 9.56 30.94
N ILE A 542 6.42 9.73 30.21
CA ILE A 542 6.02 11.03 29.66
C ILE A 542 5.86 12.08 30.77
N HIS A 543 5.25 11.71 31.89
CA HIS A 543 5.04 12.63 33.02
C HIS A 543 6.35 12.92 33.79
N VAL A 544 7.19 11.91 33.98
CA VAL A 544 8.50 12.06 34.65
C VAL A 544 9.42 13.01 33.90
N PHE A 545 9.48 12.89 32.56
CA PHE A 545 10.38 13.71 31.76
C PHE A 545 9.79 15.05 31.31
N ARG A 546 8.51 15.32 31.60
CA ARG A 546 7.81 16.57 31.21
C ARG A 546 8.49 17.84 31.76
N GLY A 547 9.24 17.73 32.86
CA GLY A 547 9.96 18.84 33.48
C GLY A 547 11.31 19.17 32.88
N LEU A 548 11.80 18.41 31.89
CA LEU A 548 13.05 18.71 31.22
C LEU A 548 12.86 19.90 30.24
N PRO A 549 13.92 20.73 30.03
CA PRO A 549 13.84 21.88 29.13
C PRO A 549 13.72 21.46 27.68
N GLY A 550 12.92 22.23 26.89
CA GLY A 550 12.67 22.04 25.46
C GLY A 550 11.64 20.96 25.17
N ASP A 551 11.21 20.87 23.92
CA ASP A 551 10.12 19.97 23.48
C ASP A 551 10.66 18.59 23.03
N VAL A 552 11.83 18.55 22.41
CA VAL A 552 12.39 17.35 21.78
C VAL A 552 13.03 16.41 22.81
N TRP A 553 13.83 16.94 23.77
CA TRP A 553 14.57 16.12 24.74
C TRP A 553 13.66 15.37 25.71
N PRO A 554 12.60 15.99 26.29
CA PRO A 554 11.61 15.28 27.11
C PRO A 554 10.92 14.16 26.33
N ALA A 555 10.51 14.43 25.09
CA ALA A 555 9.87 13.45 24.23
C ALA A 555 10.79 12.26 23.94
N LEU A 556 12.03 12.52 23.54
CA LEU A 556 13.03 11.48 23.25
C LEU A 556 13.33 10.63 24.49
N ALA A 557 13.58 11.26 25.65
CA ALA A 557 13.86 10.56 26.90
C ALA A 557 12.70 9.66 27.34
N ALA A 558 11.46 10.18 27.27
CA ALA A 558 10.26 9.43 27.58
C ALA A 558 10.08 8.22 26.64
N MET A 559 10.28 8.41 25.35
CA MET A 559 10.14 7.36 24.33
C MET A 559 11.23 6.28 24.48
N VAL A 560 12.49 6.66 24.74
CA VAL A 560 13.59 5.70 24.92
C VAL A 560 13.38 4.92 26.22
N ALA A 561 13.17 5.59 27.34
CA ALA A 561 13.00 4.92 28.64
C ALA A 561 11.68 4.11 28.68
N GLY A 562 10.57 4.73 28.29
CA GLY A 562 9.26 4.08 28.27
C GLY A 562 9.15 3.00 27.21
N GLY A 563 9.74 3.20 26.03
CA GLY A 563 9.75 2.22 24.94
C GLY A 563 10.60 0.99 25.25
N ALA A 564 11.84 1.18 25.74
CA ALA A 564 12.72 0.07 26.11
C ALA A 564 12.18 -0.69 27.33
N GLY A 565 11.81 0.01 28.40
CA GLY A 565 11.20 -0.61 29.58
C GLY A 565 9.86 -1.26 29.25
N GLY A 566 9.03 -0.62 28.43
CA GLY A 566 7.76 -1.15 27.95
C GLY A 566 7.91 -2.43 27.12
N ALA A 567 8.91 -2.51 26.24
CA ALA A 567 9.21 -3.72 25.48
C ALA A 567 9.58 -4.90 26.40
N ILE A 568 10.39 -4.64 27.43
CA ILE A 568 10.75 -5.65 28.43
C ILE A 568 9.50 -6.11 29.19
N LEU A 569 8.69 -5.18 29.69
CA LEU A 569 7.44 -5.49 30.42
C LEU A 569 6.45 -6.27 29.54
N PHE A 570 6.29 -5.87 28.28
CA PHE A 570 5.46 -6.60 27.34
C PHE A 570 5.88 -8.06 27.18
N VAL A 571 7.20 -8.30 26.96
CA VAL A 571 7.73 -9.66 26.81
C VAL A 571 7.52 -10.48 28.10
N LEU A 572 7.77 -9.89 29.28
CA LEU A 572 7.56 -10.56 30.55
C LEU A 572 6.10 -10.91 30.78
N THR A 573 5.18 -9.94 30.58
CA THR A 573 3.75 -10.15 30.76
C THR A 573 3.17 -11.12 29.74
N ALA A 574 3.62 -11.07 28.47
CA ALA A 574 3.21 -12.02 27.45
C ALA A 574 3.64 -13.47 27.78
N ARG A 575 4.80 -13.66 28.42
CA ARG A 575 5.24 -14.98 28.95
C ARG A 575 4.36 -15.45 30.11
N ILE A 576 4.02 -14.56 31.06
CA ILE A 576 3.13 -14.89 32.18
C ILE A 576 1.75 -15.30 31.65
N LEU A 577 1.20 -14.59 30.67
CA LEU A 577 -0.08 -14.90 30.01
C LEU A 577 0.00 -16.11 29.06
N LYS A 578 1.18 -16.75 28.93
CA LYS A 578 1.42 -17.90 28.06
C LYS A 578 0.98 -17.65 26.62
N VAL A 579 1.43 -16.49 26.06
CA VAL A 579 1.24 -16.18 24.63
C VAL A 579 2.30 -16.93 23.82
N THR A 580 1.92 -18.10 23.30
CA THR A 580 2.84 -19.02 22.59
C THR A 580 3.44 -18.40 21.34
N GLU A 581 2.73 -17.51 20.66
CA GLU A 581 3.17 -16.78 19.47
C GLU A 581 4.37 -15.86 19.77
N VAL A 582 4.38 -15.20 20.93
CA VAL A 582 5.51 -14.35 21.37
C VAL A 582 6.73 -15.18 21.68
N THR A 583 6.57 -16.29 22.40
CA THR A 583 7.69 -17.18 22.75
C THR A 583 8.31 -17.82 21.51
N SER A 584 7.50 -18.30 20.59
CA SER A 584 7.96 -18.85 19.30
C SER A 584 8.70 -17.82 18.45
N PHE A 585 8.22 -16.57 18.42
CA PHE A 585 8.90 -15.47 17.72
C PHE A 585 10.30 -15.16 18.33
N LEU A 586 10.39 -15.14 19.65
CA LEU A 586 11.67 -14.91 20.35
C LEU A 586 12.67 -16.05 20.13
N GLU A 587 12.22 -17.29 20.09
CA GLU A 587 13.06 -18.45 19.78
C GLU A 587 13.62 -18.40 18.36
N LEU A 588 12.79 -18.01 17.38
CA LEU A 588 13.24 -17.80 16.01
C LEU A 588 14.34 -16.72 15.91
N LEU A 589 14.18 -15.62 16.64
CA LEU A 589 15.20 -14.57 16.70
C LEU A 589 16.51 -15.06 17.34
N LYS A 590 16.43 -15.78 18.45
CA LYS A 590 17.60 -16.35 19.11
C LYS A 590 18.36 -17.34 18.22
N THR A 591 17.63 -18.18 17.49
CA THR A 591 18.22 -19.17 16.59
C THR A 591 18.94 -18.50 15.41
N ARG A 592 18.39 -17.41 14.87
CA ARG A 592 19.04 -16.63 13.81
C ARG A 592 20.28 -15.86 14.29
N LEU A 593 20.24 -15.31 15.51
CA LEU A 593 21.39 -14.60 16.10
C LEU A 593 22.53 -15.54 16.46
N ARG A 594 22.23 -16.80 16.81
CA ARG A 594 23.26 -17.82 17.11
C ARG A 594 23.91 -18.42 15.85
N ARG A 595 23.29 -18.27 14.68
CA ARG A 595 23.83 -18.76 13.39
C ARG A 595 24.67 -17.71 12.64
N ARG A 596 24.74 -16.49 13.13
CA ARG A 596 25.68 -15.45 12.72
C ARG A 596 26.86 -15.38 13.69
#